data_2bdd29727281704ec35db043d2a14cb9
#
_entry.id   2bdd29727281704ec35db043d2a14cb9
#
_cell.length_a   1.000
_cell.length_b   1.000
_cell.length_c   1.000
_cell.angle_alpha   90.00
_cell.angle_beta   90.00
_cell.angle_gamma   90.00
#
_symmetry.space_group_name_H-M   'P 1'
#
loop_
_entity.id
_entity.type
_entity.pdbx_description
1 polymer ?
#
loop_
_entity_poly.entity_id
_entity_poly.type
_entity_poly.pdbx_seq_one_letter_code
_entity_poly.pdbx_strand_id
1 'polypeptide(L)'
;ISKPKIRVLKKSEVEISDIDSLNKEKSTLKMIEIVLEIFTSNKIDYWFDYSSLLALYRKGKLSDYSDVDISLTSYNAANILWKELSSLNIPGIEISKGYDKGSSSHKIIKIVMSSIVNIEKEEPALIDIAVKSRENDSYVNDINGLPSYTPVKYLSGFTIKSYHNFELRTPLHVIEYLEFVYGKDWKIPAEYWHEDSYGNLIK
;
A
#
# COMPACT_ATOMS: atom_id res chain seq x y z
N ILE A 1 9.06 -8.94 -28.49
CA ILE A 1 8.41 -8.02 -27.53
C ILE A 1 9.52 -7.69 -26.54
N SER A 2 10.11 -6.46 -26.65
CA SER A 2 11.15 -6.01 -25.73
C SER A 2 10.53 -5.73 -24.36
N LYS A 3 11.12 -6.33 -23.32
CA LYS A 3 10.75 -6.02 -21.92
C LYS A 3 10.96 -4.51 -21.69
N PRO A 4 10.03 -3.81 -21.03
CA PRO A 4 10.25 -2.42 -20.68
C PRO A 4 11.51 -2.34 -19.80
N LYS A 5 12.47 -1.50 -20.20
CA LYS A 5 13.65 -1.21 -19.39
C LYS A 5 13.17 -0.41 -18.16
N ILE A 6 13.05 -1.06 -17.02
CA ILE A 6 12.91 -0.38 -15.74
C ILE A 6 14.21 0.39 -15.53
N ARG A 7 14.15 1.71 -15.61
CA ARG A 7 15.30 2.59 -15.35
C ARG A 7 15.55 2.55 -13.85
N VAL A 8 16.59 1.86 -13.43
CA VAL A 8 17.06 1.92 -12.03
C VAL A 8 17.62 3.32 -11.82
N LEU A 9 16.89 4.18 -11.12
CA LEU A 9 17.37 5.51 -10.77
C LEU A 9 18.54 5.35 -9.78
N LYS A 10 19.68 5.95 -10.12
CA LYS A 10 20.79 6.04 -9.16
C LYS A 10 20.35 6.99 -8.05
N LYS A 11 20.74 6.71 -6.80
CA LYS A 11 20.48 7.49 -5.58
C LYS A 11 20.71 9.02 -5.71
N SER A 12 21.46 9.45 -6.74
CA SER A 12 21.78 10.84 -7.07
C SER A 12 20.83 11.49 -8.11
N GLU A 13 19.88 10.73 -8.70
CA GLU A 13 19.04 11.22 -9.81
C GLU A 13 17.60 11.54 -9.36
N VAL A 14 17.26 11.39 -8.08
CA VAL A 14 16.01 11.90 -7.54
C VAL A 14 16.19 13.42 -7.38
N GLU A 15 16.02 14.18 -8.46
CA GLU A 15 15.84 15.62 -8.36
C GLU A 15 14.54 15.91 -7.61
N ILE A 16 14.73 16.30 -6.38
CA ILE A 16 13.68 16.60 -5.41
C ILE A 16 13.35 18.10 -5.55
N SER A 17 13.08 18.54 -6.77
CA SER A 17 12.57 19.88 -7.00
C SER A 17 11.04 19.83 -6.95
N ASP A 18 10.47 20.51 -5.96
CA ASP A 18 9.10 20.98 -5.92
C ASP A 18 7.97 19.97 -5.63
N ILE A 19 8.14 19.09 -4.61
CA ILE A 19 6.98 18.36 -4.04
C ILE A 19 5.98 19.35 -3.44
N ASP A 20 6.43 20.46 -2.90
CA ASP A 20 5.59 21.52 -2.30
C ASP A 20 4.57 22.16 -3.26
N SER A 21 4.72 21.98 -4.58
CA SER A 21 3.81 22.50 -5.60
C SER A 21 2.95 21.44 -6.29
N LEU A 22 3.15 20.17 -5.96
CA LEU A 22 2.41 19.07 -6.57
C LEU A 22 1.04 18.91 -5.93
N ASN A 23 0.00 18.79 -6.77
CA ASN A 23 -1.31 18.39 -6.28
C ASN A 23 -1.25 16.96 -5.67
N LYS A 24 -2.25 16.60 -4.88
CA LYS A 24 -2.35 15.31 -4.15
C LYS A 24 -2.07 14.09 -5.05
N GLU A 25 -2.60 14.09 -6.27
CA GLU A 25 -2.41 12.99 -7.23
C GLU A 25 -0.93 12.84 -7.63
N LYS A 26 -0.25 13.93 -7.96
CA LYS A 26 1.17 13.88 -8.34
C LYS A 26 2.04 13.43 -7.18
N SER A 27 1.75 13.92 -5.96
CA SER A 27 2.47 13.48 -4.75
C SER A 27 2.27 11.99 -4.50
N THR A 28 1.03 11.49 -4.65
CA THR A 28 0.74 10.06 -4.55
C THR A 28 1.51 9.24 -5.58
N LEU A 29 1.49 9.63 -6.85
CA LEU A 29 2.21 8.94 -7.92
C LEU A 29 3.72 8.92 -7.67
N LYS A 30 4.27 10.02 -7.15
CA LYS A 30 5.71 10.09 -6.81
C LYS A 30 6.07 9.17 -5.65
N MET A 31 5.26 9.14 -4.60
CA MET A 31 5.47 8.21 -3.49
C MET A 31 5.35 6.75 -3.92
N ILE A 32 4.38 6.42 -4.79
CA ILE A 32 4.24 5.08 -5.39
C ILE A 32 5.50 4.71 -6.16
N GLU A 33 6.02 5.59 -7.01
CA GLU A 33 7.24 5.35 -7.78
C GLU A 33 8.41 4.95 -6.86
N ILE A 34 8.63 5.72 -5.78
CA ILE A 34 9.68 5.46 -4.80
C ILE A 34 9.53 4.08 -4.14
N VAL A 35 8.31 3.78 -3.68
CA VAL A 35 8.03 2.51 -3.00
C VAL A 35 8.19 1.33 -3.95
N LEU A 36 7.69 1.42 -5.19
CA LEU A 36 7.82 0.37 -6.20
C LEU A 36 9.27 0.13 -6.61
N GLU A 37 10.10 1.17 -6.67
CA GLU A 37 11.53 1.03 -6.94
C GLU A 37 12.23 0.28 -5.81
N ILE A 38 11.94 0.60 -4.55
CA ILE A 38 12.49 -0.11 -3.39
C ILE A 38 12.04 -1.58 -3.40
N PHE A 39 10.76 -1.86 -3.67
CA PHE A 39 10.25 -3.22 -3.75
C PHE A 39 10.96 -4.03 -4.84
N THR A 40 11.13 -3.44 -6.01
CA THR A 40 11.80 -4.09 -7.16
C THR A 40 13.27 -4.36 -6.86
N SER A 41 13.99 -3.36 -6.37
CA SER A 41 15.44 -3.44 -6.09
C SER A 41 15.76 -4.45 -5.00
N ASN A 42 14.88 -4.60 -4.01
CA ASN A 42 15.07 -5.50 -2.87
C ASN A 42 14.28 -6.81 -2.99
N LYS A 43 13.60 -7.04 -4.13
CA LYS A 43 12.77 -8.23 -4.37
C LYS A 43 11.72 -8.45 -3.28
N ILE A 44 11.09 -7.36 -2.84
CA ILE A 44 10.02 -7.40 -1.83
C ILE A 44 8.70 -7.76 -2.53
N ASP A 45 8.02 -8.77 -2.00
CA ASP A 45 6.66 -9.08 -2.41
C ASP A 45 5.67 -8.16 -1.73
N TYR A 46 4.74 -7.60 -2.52
CA TYR A 46 3.73 -6.65 -2.10
C TYR A 46 2.46 -6.80 -2.93
N TRP A 47 1.35 -6.30 -2.41
CA TRP A 47 0.07 -6.20 -3.10
C TRP A 47 -0.59 -4.87 -2.80
N PHE A 48 -1.15 -4.22 -3.82
CA PHE A 48 -2.14 -3.17 -3.60
C PHE A 48 -3.39 -3.81 -2.99
N ASP A 49 -3.95 -3.19 -1.97
CA ASP A 49 -4.93 -3.82 -1.11
C ASP A 49 -6.07 -2.86 -0.73
N TYR A 50 -7.04 -3.36 0.01
CA TYR A 50 -8.17 -2.62 0.61
C TYR A 50 -8.79 -1.56 -0.30
N SER A 51 -8.89 -0.32 0.19
CA SER A 51 -9.58 0.79 -0.49
C SER A 51 -8.98 1.09 -1.85
N SER A 52 -7.67 1.03 -1.98
CA SER A 52 -6.96 1.26 -3.24
C SER A 52 -7.23 0.20 -4.28
N LEU A 53 -7.26 -1.07 -3.86
CA LEU A 53 -7.64 -2.17 -4.75
C LEU A 53 -9.08 -2.04 -5.21
N LEU A 54 -9.99 -1.71 -4.27
CA LEU A 54 -11.40 -1.50 -4.56
C LEU A 54 -11.61 -0.37 -5.57
N ALA A 55 -10.98 0.78 -5.36
CA ALA A 55 -11.07 1.93 -6.26
C ALA A 55 -10.49 1.62 -7.65
N LEU A 56 -9.36 0.92 -7.70
CA LEU A 56 -8.71 0.50 -8.94
C LEU A 56 -9.62 -0.39 -9.81
N TYR A 57 -10.38 -1.30 -9.19
CA TYR A 57 -11.27 -2.21 -9.91
C TYR A 57 -12.67 -1.66 -10.14
N ARG A 58 -13.15 -0.71 -9.32
CA ARG A 58 -14.43 -0.01 -9.54
C ARG A 58 -14.32 1.10 -10.59
N LYS A 59 -13.28 1.92 -10.52
CA LYS A 59 -13.19 3.20 -11.22
C LYS A 59 -11.90 3.38 -12.03
N GLY A 60 -10.99 2.41 -12.01
CA GLY A 60 -9.69 2.52 -12.68
C GLY A 60 -8.76 3.55 -12.04
N LYS A 61 -8.97 3.92 -10.78
CA LYS A 61 -8.17 4.88 -9.99
C LYS A 61 -7.66 4.21 -8.73
N LEU A 62 -6.48 4.61 -8.23
CA LEU A 62 -5.93 4.07 -6.98
C LEU A 62 -6.58 4.65 -5.73
N SER A 63 -7.05 5.88 -5.78
CA SER A 63 -7.70 6.50 -4.64
C SER A 63 -8.88 7.36 -5.06
N ASP A 64 -10.09 6.94 -4.66
CA ASP A 64 -11.20 7.85 -4.42
C ASP A 64 -11.18 8.32 -2.95
N TYR A 65 -10.25 7.78 -2.17
CA TYR A 65 -10.09 7.94 -0.74
C TYR A 65 -8.76 8.64 -0.44
N SER A 66 -8.55 9.01 0.79
CA SER A 66 -7.40 9.82 1.21
C SER A 66 -6.04 9.12 1.07
N ASP A 67 -6.00 7.80 1.01
CA ASP A 67 -4.79 6.99 1.13
C ASP A 67 -4.68 5.88 0.08
N VAL A 68 -3.46 5.43 -0.15
CA VAL A 68 -3.14 4.24 -0.96
C VAL A 68 -2.70 3.12 -0.04
N ASP A 69 -3.43 2.00 -0.07
CA ASP A 69 -3.15 0.83 0.74
C ASP A 69 -2.25 -0.18 0.02
N ILE A 70 -1.17 -0.60 0.68
CA ILE A 70 -0.27 -1.66 0.22
C ILE A 70 -0.09 -2.66 1.37
N SER A 71 -0.07 -3.95 1.04
CA SER A 71 0.22 -5.01 2.00
C SER A 71 1.54 -5.70 1.71
N LEU A 72 2.32 -5.98 2.77
CA LEU A 72 3.49 -6.85 2.80
C LEU A 72 3.17 -8.10 3.61
N THR A 73 3.85 -9.22 3.33
CA THR A 73 3.68 -10.48 4.06
C THR A 73 4.90 -10.87 4.89
N SER A 74 5.83 -9.93 5.09
CA SER A 74 7.08 -10.20 5.80
C SER A 74 7.52 -9.00 6.63
N TYR A 75 7.78 -9.24 7.91
CA TYR A 75 8.41 -8.25 8.80
C TYR A 75 9.82 -7.86 8.33
N ASN A 76 10.56 -8.81 7.72
CA ASN A 76 11.87 -8.52 7.16
C ASN A 76 11.74 -7.53 5.98
N ALA A 77 10.76 -7.69 5.11
CA ALA A 77 10.47 -6.77 4.02
C ALA A 77 10.15 -5.35 4.56
N ALA A 78 9.36 -5.27 5.62
CA ALA A 78 9.07 -3.98 6.27
C ALA A 78 10.31 -3.31 6.86
N ASN A 79 11.21 -4.09 7.47
CA ASN A 79 12.48 -3.56 7.99
C ASN A 79 13.39 -3.04 6.86
N ILE A 80 13.49 -3.76 5.75
CA ILE A 80 14.24 -3.33 4.56
C ILE A 80 13.63 -2.03 4.02
N LEU A 81 12.32 -2.01 3.77
CA LEU A 81 11.60 -0.84 3.28
C LEU A 81 11.82 0.37 4.19
N TRP A 82 11.67 0.20 5.50
CA TRP A 82 11.90 1.27 6.47
C TRP A 82 13.32 1.84 6.38
N LYS A 83 14.33 0.96 6.33
CA LYS A 83 15.73 1.36 6.21
C LYS A 83 15.99 2.17 4.93
N GLU A 84 15.50 1.69 3.80
CA GLU A 84 15.65 2.37 2.51
C GLU A 84 14.97 3.73 2.53
N LEU A 85 13.68 3.79 2.90
CA LEU A 85 12.93 5.04 2.97
C LEU A 85 13.57 6.06 3.91
N SER A 86 13.97 5.64 5.13
CA SER A 86 14.61 6.53 6.11
C SER A 86 15.95 7.08 5.63
N SER A 87 16.62 6.39 4.69
CA SER A 87 17.89 6.83 4.13
C SER A 87 17.77 7.84 2.99
N LEU A 88 16.57 7.97 2.40
CA LEU A 88 16.37 8.81 1.21
C LEU A 88 16.27 10.30 1.56
N ASN A 89 15.85 10.64 2.80
CA ASN A 89 15.61 12.03 3.22
C ASN A 89 14.87 12.84 2.15
N ILE A 90 13.63 12.43 1.84
CA ILE A 90 12.84 12.98 0.74
C ILE A 90 12.17 14.27 1.23
N PRO A 91 12.53 15.46 0.70
CA PRO A 91 11.86 16.69 1.09
C PRO A 91 10.36 16.63 0.80
N GLY A 92 9.55 17.21 1.69
CA GLY A 92 8.10 17.25 1.55
C GLY A 92 7.40 15.91 1.82
N ILE A 93 8.12 14.87 2.26
CA ILE A 93 7.52 13.58 2.67
C ILE A 93 7.96 13.23 4.08
N GLU A 94 6.97 12.99 4.93
CA GLU A 94 7.16 12.41 6.26
C GLU A 94 6.97 10.90 6.20
N ILE A 95 7.77 10.17 6.96
CA ILE A 95 7.70 8.72 7.05
C ILE A 95 7.59 8.34 8.52
N SER A 96 6.60 7.54 8.84
CA SER A 96 6.39 7.01 10.18
C SER A 96 6.20 5.49 10.16
N LYS A 97 6.31 4.85 11.32
CA LYS A 97 6.09 3.42 11.49
C LYS A 97 5.33 3.11 12.78
N GLY A 98 4.46 2.13 12.70
CA GLY A 98 3.77 1.54 13.84
C GLY A 98 4.40 0.21 14.25
N TYR A 99 4.38 -0.09 15.53
CA TYR A 99 4.86 -1.33 16.11
C TYR A 99 3.73 -2.13 16.74
N ASP A 100 3.91 -3.45 16.75
CA ASP A 100 3.06 -4.34 17.54
C ASP A 100 3.23 -4.04 19.04
N LYS A 101 2.18 -3.54 19.68
CA LYS A 101 2.16 -3.19 21.09
C LYS A 101 2.25 -4.40 22.04
N GLY A 102 1.90 -5.59 21.55
CA GLY A 102 1.91 -6.84 22.34
C GLY A 102 3.20 -7.63 22.22
N SER A 103 4.10 -7.26 21.34
CA SER A 103 5.33 -8.02 21.04
C SER A 103 6.57 -7.36 21.65
N SER A 104 7.34 -8.13 22.43
CA SER A 104 8.68 -7.71 22.89
C SER A 104 9.68 -7.51 21.74
N SER A 105 9.33 -7.89 20.51
CA SER A 105 10.23 -7.93 19.35
C SER A 105 10.21 -6.67 18.49
N HIS A 106 9.53 -5.61 18.86
CA HIS A 106 9.46 -4.34 18.10
C HIS A 106 9.21 -4.54 16.59
N LYS A 107 8.30 -5.46 16.23
CA LYS A 107 7.96 -5.74 14.82
C LYS A 107 7.25 -4.53 14.21
N ILE A 108 7.74 -4.08 13.05
CA ILE A 108 7.04 -3.05 12.26
C ILE A 108 5.79 -3.69 11.65
N ILE A 109 4.63 -3.20 12.03
CA ILE A 109 3.33 -3.67 11.52
C ILE A 109 2.73 -2.72 10.48
N LYS A 110 3.19 -1.48 10.44
CA LYS A 110 2.72 -0.45 9.51
C LYS A 110 3.83 0.56 9.20
N ILE A 111 3.92 1.00 7.95
CA ILE A 111 4.72 2.15 7.53
C ILE A 111 3.77 3.11 6.82
N VAL A 112 3.84 4.39 7.15
CA VAL A 112 3.05 5.45 6.54
C VAL A 112 3.98 6.46 5.90
N MET A 113 3.71 6.79 4.65
CA MET A 113 4.30 7.92 3.96
C MET A 113 3.23 9.00 3.79
N SER A 114 3.55 10.24 4.16
CA SER A 114 2.65 11.37 4.07
C SER A 114 3.33 12.53 3.37
N SER A 115 2.67 13.14 2.36
CA SER A 115 3.15 14.39 1.81
C SER A 115 2.88 15.53 2.79
N ILE A 116 3.87 16.41 2.98
CA ILE A 116 3.69 17.66 3.73
C ILE A 116 2.97 18.64 2.82
N VAL A 117 1.82 19.11 3.24
CA VAL A 117 1.04 20.11 2.50
C VAL A 117 1.11 21.44 3.24
N ASN A 118 1.68 22.46 2.59
CA ASN A 118 1.79 23.81 3.15
C ASN A 118 0.52 24.68 2.93
N ILE A 119 -0.55 24.10 2.40
CA ILE A 119 -1.77 24.83 2.06
C ILE A 119 -2.89 24.46 3.02
N GLU A 120 -3.44 25.42 3.72
CA GLU A 120 -4.43 25.33 4.80
C GLU A 120 -5.74 24.53 4.50
N LYS A 121 -5.88 23.90 3.34
CA LYS A 121 -7.13 23.24 2.91
C LYS A 121 -6.98 21.93 2.16
N GLU A 122 -5.79 21.44 1.88
CA GLU A 122 -5.62 20.17 1.18
C GLU A 122 -5.21 19.06 2.15
N GLU A 123 -5.91 17.93 2.08
CA GLU A 123 -5.50 16.73 2.80
C GLU A 123 -4.19 16.17 2.19
N PRO A 124 -3.25 15.68 3.01
CA PRO A 124 -2.00 15.10 2.51
C PRO A 124 -2.30 13.88 1.63
N ALA A 125 -1.40 13.62 0.68
CA ALA A 125 -1.35 12.32 0.04
C ALA A 125 -0.75 11.32 1.04
N LEU A 126 -1.35 10.14 1.17
CA LEU A 126 -0.92 9.10 2.10
C LEU A 126 -0.66 7.79 1.36
N ILE A 127 0.37 7.07 1.78
CA ILE A 127 0.55 5.64 1.47
C ILE A 127 0.64 4.89 2.78
N ASP A 128 -0.29 3.97 2.98
CA ASP A 128 -0.36 3.07 4.12
C ASP A 128 0.17 1.69 3.71
N ILE A 129 1.26 1.26 4.33
CA ILE A 129 1.88 -0.03 4.05
C ILE A 129 1.73 -0.91 5.28
N ALA A 130 0.77 -1.82 5.25
CA ALA A 130 0.48 -2.75 6.33
C ALA A 130 1.30 -4.04 6.19
N VAL A 131 1.67 -4.65 7.32
CA VAL A 131 2.34 -5.95 7.34
C VAL A 131 1.36 -7.02 7.82
N LYS A 132 1.11 -7.99 6.97
CA LYS A 132 0.31 -9.18 7.29
C LYS A 132 1.24 -10.31 7.69
N SER A 133 1.12 -10.82 8.91
CA SER A 133 1.91 -11.97 9.36
C SER A 133 1.22 -13.28 9.01
N ARG A 134 1.99 -14.26 8.56
CA ARG A 134 1.44 -15.58 8.26
C ARG A 134 1.14 -16.35 9.54
N GLU A 135 -0.10 -16.83 9.65
CA GLU A 135 -0.57 -17.73 10.69
C GLU A 135 -1.35 -18.88 10.03
N ASN A 136 -0.77 -20.08 10.05
CA ASN A 136 -1.33 -21.27 9.38
C ASN A 136 -1.63 -21.02 7.88
N ASP A 137 -2.91 -21.11 7.49
CA ASP A 137 -3.40 -20.93 6.13
C ASP A 137 -3.91 -19.52 5.84
N SER A 138 -3.57 -18.57 6.70
CA SER A 138 -3.97 -17.18 6.57
C SER A 138 -2.82 -16.22 6.87
N TYR A 139 -2.94 -15.03 6.36
CA TYR A 139 -2.19 -13.86 6.81
C TYR A 139 -3.07 -13.05 7.73
N VAL A 140 -2.54 -12.59 8.86
CA VAL A 140 -3.24 -11.83 9.89
C VAL A 140 -2.62 -10.45 10.02
N ASN A 141 -3.45 -9.44 10.17
CA ASN A 141 -3.05 -8.08 10.53
C ASN A 141 -4.15 -7.41 11.36
N ASP A 142 -3.83 -6.27 11.91
CA ASP A 142 -4.76 -5.41 12.64
C ASP A 142 -5.22 -4.26 11.75
N ILE A 143 -6.52 -4.01 11.70
CA ILE A 143 -7.14 -2.86 11.03
C ILE A 143 -7.75 -2.00 12.15
N ASN A 144 -7.02 -0.97 12.58
CA ASN A 144 -7.46 -0.01 13.60
C ASN A 144 -7.96 -0.67 14.90
N GLY A 145 -7.26 -1.70 15.37
CA GLY A 145 -7.62 -2.47 16.59
C GLY A 145 -8.55 -3.64 16.32
N LEU A 146 -8.93 -3.89 15.07
CA LEU A 146 -9.76 -5.01 14.66
C LEU A 146 -8.88 -6.06 13.95
N PRO A 147 -8.69 -7.25 14.53
CA PRO A 147 -7.91 -8.30 13.89
C PRO A 147 -8.60 -8.77 12.62
N SER A 148 -7.83 -8.88 11.55
CA SER A 148 -8.31 -9.34 10.25
C SER A 148 -7.47 -10.48 9.72
N TYR A 149 -8.03 -11.30 8.84
CA TYR A 149 -7.32 -12.39 8.19
C TYR A 149 -7.50 -12.36 6.68
N THR A 150 -6.50 -12.86 5.97
CA THR A 150 -6.52 -13.02 4.51
C THR A 150 -6.04 -14.44 4.19
N PRO A 151 -6.88 -15.32 3.60
CA PRO A 151 -6.46 -16.65 3.19
C PRO A 151 -5.23 -16.61 2.27
N VAL A 152 -4.26 -17.49 2.53
CA VAL A 152 -2.97 -17.54 1.80
C VAL A 152 -3.17 -17.63 0.29
N LYS A 153 -4.22 -18.32 -0.19
CA LYS A 153 -4.52 -18.46 -1.62
C LYS A 153 -4.56 -17.12 -2.39
N TYR A 154 -4.98 -16.03 -1.75
CA TYR A 154 -5.08 -14.73 -2.41
C TYR A 154 -3.72 -14.03 -2.57
N LEU A 155 -2.79 -14.28 -1.65
CA LEU A 155 -1.46 -13.67 -1.63
C LEU A 155 -0.34 -14.67 -1.97
N SER A 156 -0.69 -15.87 -2.52
CA SER A 156 0.28 -16.87 -2.98
C SER A 156 0.89 -16.55 -4.35
N GLY A 157 0.40 -15.51 -4.99
CA GLY A 157 0.86 -14.98 -6.26
C GLY A 157 0.24 -13.62 -6.50
N PHE A 158 0.33 -13.11 -7.71
CA PHE A 158 -0.22 -11.80 -8.05
C PHE A 158 -0.74 -11.75 -9.48
N THR A 159 -1.67 -10.84 -9.72
CA THR A 159 -2.09 -10.37 -11.04
C THR A 159 -1.52 -8.97 -11.26
N ILE A 160 -1.12 -8.65 -12.47
CA ILE A 160 -0.64 -7.31 -12.82
C ILE A 160 -1.82 -6.48 -13.33
N LYS A 161 -1.94 -5.29 -12.79
CA LYS A 161 -2.87 -4.26 -13.26
C LYS A 161 -2.09 -3.02 -13.68
N SER A 162 -2.22 -2.61 -14.94
CA SER A 162 -1.61 -1.37 -15.42
C SER A 162 -2.37 -0.16 -14.87
N TYR A 163 -1.63 0.84 -14.38
CA TYR A 163 -2.14 2.12 -13.89
C TYR A 163 -1.12 3.22 -14.20
N HIS A 164 -1.50 4.20 -15.03
CA HIS A 164 -0.54 5.14 -15.62
C HIS A 164 0.65 4.39 -16.26
N ASN A 165 1.87 4.71 -15.84
CA ASN A 165 3.11 4.06 -16.28
C ASN A 165 3.57 2.94 -15.34
N PHE A 166 2.75 2.55 -14.35
CA PHE A 166 3.06 1.52 -13.36
C PHE A 166 2.41 0.18 -13.69
N GLU A 167 3.08 -0.89 -13.29
CA GLU A 167 2.54 -2.24 -13.21
C GLU A 167 2.35 -2.59 -11.74
N LEU A 168 1.09 -2.59 -11.31
CA LEU A 168 0.72 -2.78 -9.92
C LEU A 168 0.43 -4.26 -9.66
N ARG A 169 1.01 -4.82 -8.61
CA ARG A 169 0.67 -6.16 -8.15
C ARG A 169 -0.60 -6.13 -7.33
N THR A 170 -1.56 -6.96 -7.72
CA THR A 170 -2.84 -7.16 -7.03
C THR A 170 -2.98 -8.64 -6.64
N PRO A 171 -3.84 -9.00 -5.66
CA PRO A 171 -4.06 -10.40 -5.28
C PRO A 171 -4.33 -11.31 -6.46
N LEU A 172 -3.92 -12.59 -6.38
CA LEU A 172 -4.01 -13.54 -7.49
C LEU A 172 -5.45 -13.72 -7.98
N HIS A 173 -6.40 -13.92 -7.08
CA HIS A 173 -7.83 -14.08 -7.40
C HIS A 173 -8.59 -12.81 -7.00
N VAL A 174 -8.25 -11.68 -7.63
CA VAL A 174 -8.66 -10.36 -7.18
C VAL A 174 -10.18 -10.18 -7.05
N ILE A 175 -10.98 -10.74 -7.95
CA ILE A 175 -12.45 -10.61 -7.88
C ILE A 175 -12.99 -11.38 -6.66
N GLU A 176 -12.54 -12.62 -6.46
CA GLU A 176 -12.91 -13.41 -5.28
C GLU A 176 -12.40 -12.75 -3.97
N TYR A 177 -11.22 -12.13 -4.02
CA TYR A 177 -10.68 -11.39 -2.89
C TYR A 177 -11.51 -10.17 -2.54
N LEU A 178 -11.94 -9.38 -3.53
CA LEU A 178 -12.83 -8.24 -3.32
C LEU A 178 -14.19 -8.68 -2.78
N GLU A 179 -14.74 -9.78 -3.29
CA GLU A 179 -15.97 -10.37 -2.75
C GLU A 179 -15.80 -10.86 -1.31
N PHE A 180 -14.65 -11.43 -0.98
CA PHE A 180 -14.32 -11.87 0.36
C PHE A 180 -14.21 -10.71 1.35
N VAL A 181 -13.57 -9.59 0.96
CA VAL A 181 -13.36 -8.43 1.83
C VAL A 181 -14.62 -7.56 1.92
N TYR A 182 -15.29 -7.31 0.80
CA TYR A 182 -16.36 -6.29 0.69
C TYR A 182 -17.75 -6.87 0.45
N GLY A 183 -17.86 -8.19 0.27
CA GLY A 183 -19.13 -8.83 -0.09
C GLY A 183 -19.40 -8.87 -1.59
N LYS A 184 -20.42 -9.61 -1.99
CA LYS A 184 -20.76 -9.81 -3.41
C LYS A 184 -21.12 -8.54 -4.16
N ASP A 185 -21.65 -7.57 -3.45
CA ASP A 185 -22.05 -6.27 -3.99
C ASP A 185 -20.93 -5.23 -4.01
N TRP A 186 -19.67 -5.67 -3.88
CA TRP A 186 -18.51 -4.78 -3.80
C TRP A 186 -18.41 -3.75 -4.93
N LYS A 187 -19.01 -4.01 -6.09
CA LYS A 187 -19.05 -3.08 -7.24
C LYS A 187 -19.94 -1.87 -7.00
N ILE A 188 -20.92 -1.98 -6.10
CA ILE A 188 -21.87 -0.93 -5.78
C ILE A 188 -21.29 -0.12 -4.60
N PRO A 189 -21.09 1.20 -4.74
CA PRO A 189 -20.67 2.03 -3.62
C PRO A 189 -21.70 1.96 -2.50
N ALA A 190 -21.25 1.63 -1.28
CA ALA A 190 -22.10 1.69 -0.10
C ALA A 190 -22.28 3.16 0.32
N GLU A 191 -23.49 3.54 0.71
CA GLU A 191 -23.79 4.89 1.19
C GLU A 191 -23.08 5.16 2.54
N TYR A 192 -22.97 4.09 3.36
CA TYR A 192 -22.22 4.12 4.61
C TYR A 192 -21.33 2.88 4.68
N TRP A 193 -20.05 3.08 4.86
CA TRP A 193 -19.06 2.03 5.04
C TRP A 193 -18.34 2.22 6.38
N HIS A 194 -18.32 1.19 7.21
CA HIS A 194 -17.55 1.15 8.44
C HIS A 194 -16.48 0.05 8.35
N GLU A 195 -15.36 0.25 9.02
CA GLU A 195 -14.25 -0.72 9.04
C GLU A 195 -14.67 -2.07 9.61
N ASP A 196 -15.59 -2.11 10.56
CA ASP A 196 -16.19 -3.33 11.12
C ASP A 196 -17.06 -4.11 10.11
N SER A 197 -17.33 -3.56 8.94
CA SER A 197 -18.06 -4.20 7.85
C SER A 197 -17.17 -5.07 6.94
N TYR A 198 -15.86 -5.05 7.11
CA TYR A 198 -14.97 -5.94 6.35
C TYR A 198 -15.28 -7.42 6.64
N GLY A 199 -15.47 -8.21 5.58
CA GLY A 199 -15.78 -9.64 5.68
C GLY A 199 -14.62 -10.49 6.23
N ASN A 200 -13.42 -9.94 6.25
CA ASN A 200 -12.21 -10.61 6.70
C ASN A 200 -11.82 -10.29 8.16
N LEU A 201 -12.69 -9.63 8.92
CA LEU A 201 -12.47 -9.44 10.36
C LEU A 201 -12.66 -10.75 11.14
N ILE A 202 -11.82 -10.94 12.14
CA ILE A 202 -11.98 -12.00 13.12
C ILE A 202 -13.00 -11.52 14.16
N LYS A 203 -14.17 -12.15 14.18
CA LYS A 203 -15.27 -11.84 15.10
C LYS A 203 -15.21 -12.71 16.33
#